data_6e1f4d058afc328967a030cc30610a02
#
_entry.id   6e1f4d058afc328967a030cc30610a02
#
_cell.length_a   1.000
_cell.length_b   1.000
_cell.length_c   1.000
_cell.angle_alpha   90.00
_cell.angle_beta   90.00
_cell.angle_gamma   90.00
#
_symmetry.space_group_name_H-M   'P 1'
#
loop_
_entity.id
_entity.type
_entity.pdbx_description
1 polymer ?
#
loop_
_entity_poly.entity_id
_entity_poly.type
_entity_poly.pdbx_seq_one_letter_code
_entity_poly.pdbx_strand_id
1 'polypeptide(L)'
;MKKALLILVILGVVGYLAGPRPAHPSYAASMPVVPGDATTLEHAVNAREAALPLKSEAAARIVWADSSRAITDIAIVYLHGFSGTWHDGSPAVQEVARRLGANLYLARLYGHGLNVPEPLLDYSPDSVYADAVRALAIGKRLGRRVVVIGTSTGGTLALMLAARFPGDVASVINWSPNIRLHHPLSFLSNNPWGLALTRMVVGGDYRETSMPNPERAKYWYMKYRIEGIVQLQELLESSMTRETFAAITQPVLTMCWYRNDTDQDSLVSVDAMRTMHEQLGSTKKLFIPLDAAAHEIGYGTESKAVTDVVERSVAWVKER
;
A
#
# COMPACT_ATOMS: atom_id res chain seq x y z
N MET A 1 29.52 -42.08 13.18
CA MET A 1 28.56 -41.09 13.70
C MET A 1 28.70 -39.67 13.05
N LYS A 2 29.87 -39.00 13.09
CA LYS A 2 30.04 -37.63 12.52
C LYS A 2 29.72 -37.53 11.03
N LYS A 3 30.11 -38.49 10.18
CA LYS A 3 29.81 -38.52 8.74
C LYS A 3 28.29 -38.67 8.46
N ALA A 4 27.62 -39.54 9.22
CA ALA A 4 26.17 -39.73 9.07
C ALA A 4 25.36 -38.44 9.47
N LEU A 5 25.79 -37.80 10.58
CA LEU A 5 25.20 -36.53 11.00
C LEU A 5 25.39 -35.43 9.94
N LEU A 6 26.59 -35.33 9.35
CA LEU A 6 26.87 -34.37 8.28
C LEU A 6 25.98 -34.60 7.05
N ILE A 7 25.80 -35.86 6.64
CA ILE A 7 24.92 -36.21 5.52
C ILE A 7 23.47 -35.82 5.82
N LEU A 8 22.96 -36.06 7.02
CA LEU A 8 21.60 -35.68 7.43
C LEU A 8 21.42 -34.17 7.43
N VAL A 9 22.41 -33.42 7.90
CA VAL A 9 22.37 -31.94 7.85
C VAL A 9 22.36 -31.45 6.41
N ILE A 10 23.20 -32.00 5.54
CA ILE A 10 23.23 -31.61 4.10
C ILE A 10 21.89 -31.94 3.45
N LEU A 11 21.34 -33.13 3.69
CA LEU A 11 20.01 -33.49 3.14
C LEU A 11 18.91 -32.58 3.66
N GLY A 12 18.96 -32.20 4.95
CA GLY A 12 18.01 -31.22 5.52
C GLY A 12 18.12 -29.84 4.88
N VAL A 13 19.33 -29.33 4.66
CA VAL A 13 19.58 -28.06 3.99
C VAL A 13 19.11 -28.11 2.53
N VAL A 14 19.47 -29.18 1.79
CA VAL A 14 19.02 -29.35 0.40
C VAL A 14 17.49 -29.44 0.33
N GLY A 15 16.85 -30.23 1.22
CA GLY A 15 15.39 -30.32 1.29
C GLY A 15 14.72 -28.99 1.60
N TYR A 16 15.31 -28.17 2.50
CA TYR A 16 14.83 -26.83 2.79
C TYR A 16 14.95 -25.93 1.54
N LEU A 17 16.12 -25.85 0.93
CA LEU A 17 16.37 -24.97 -0.23
C LEU A 17 15.59 -25.37 -1.48
N ALA A 18 15.19 -26.64 -1.61
CA ALA A 18 14.35 -27.15 -2.68
C ALA A 18 12.85 -26.84 -2.48
N GLY A 19 12.47 -26.24 -1.35
CA GLY A 19 11.09 -25.89 -1.05
C GLY A 19 10.51 -24.83 -1.98
N PRO A 20 9.20 -24.89 -2.26
CA PRO A 20 8.51 -23.87 -3.03
C PRO A 20 8.56 -22.51 -2.31
N ARG A 21 8.81 -21.45 -3.07
CA ARG A 21 8.79 -20.06 -2.61
C ARG A 21 8.19 -19.16 -3.68
N PRO A 22 7.72 -17.94 -3.35
CA PRO A 22 7.30 -16.96 -4.34
C PRO A 22 8.38 -16.70 -5.39
N ALA A 23 7.95 -16.44 -6.62
CA ALA A 23 8.86 -15.91 -7.64
C ALA A 23 9.30 -14.51 -7.25
N HIS A 24 10.58 -14.19 -7.46
CA HIS A 24 11.07 -12.84 -7.23
C HIS A 24 10.45 -11.88 -8.26
N PRO A 25 9.84 -10.76 -7.85
CA PRO A 25 9.17 -9.84 -8.75
C PRO A 25 10.15 -9.08 -9.65
N SER A 26 9.70 -8.73 -10.85
CA SER A 26 10.50 -8.00 -11.84
C SER A 26 10.23 -6.49 -11.84
N TYR A 27 9.06 -6.09 -11.37
CA TYR A 27 8.56 -4.70 -11.32
C TYR A 27 8.71 -3.93 -12.64
N ALA A 28 7.68 -3.94 -13.48
CA ALA A 28 7.66 -3.27 -14.76
C ALA A 28 8.12 -1.80 -14.68
N ALA A 29 9.10 -1.44 -15.48
CA ALA A 29 9.77 -0.14 -15.41
C ALA A 29 9.07 0.98 -16.18
N SER A 30 8.10 0.66 -17.05
CA SER A 30 7.47 1.63 -17.94
C SER A 30 6.08 2.05 -17.50
N MET A 31 5.83 3.35 -17.58
CA MET A 31 4.51 3.90 -17.30
C MET A 31 3.55 3.63 -18.48
N PRO A 32 2.32 3.11 -18.23
CA PRO A 32 1.37 2.86 -19.30
C PRO A 32 0.86 4.18 -19.90
N VAL A 33 0.54 4.16 -21.18
CA VAL A 33 -0.15 5.27 -21.83
C VAL A 33 -1.61 5.29 -21.36
N VAL A 34 -2.07 6.47 -20.91
CA VAL A 34 -3.46 6.74 -20.53
C VAL A 34 -4.00 7.93 -21.34
N PRO A 35 -5.33 8.00 -21.58
CA PRO A 35 -5.94 9.11 -22.32
C PRO A 35 -5.54 10.48 -21.77
N GLY A 36 -5.44 11.47 -22.66
CA GLY A 36 -5.00 12.82 -22.30
C GLY A 36 -6.14 13.77 -21.90
N ASP A 37 -7.32 13.57 -22.46
CA ASP A 37 -8.48 14.39 -22.16
C ASP A 37 -9.34 13.81 -21.01
N ALA A 38 -9.98 14.69 -20.26
CA ALA A 38 -10.70 14.33 -19.04
C ALA A 38 -11.83 13.32 -19.27
N THR A 39 -12.60 13.48 -20.34
CA THR A 39 -13.78 12.63 -20.63
C THR A 39 -13.34 11.22 -21.00
N THR A 40 -12.39 11.09 -21.91
CA THR A 40 -11.87 9.78 -22.34
C THR A 40 -11.11 9.08 -21.20
N LEU A 41 -10.39 9.85 -20.36
CA LEU A 41 -9.71 9.31 -19.19
C LEU A 41 -10.70 8.72 -18.18
N GLU A 42 -11.73 9.48 -17.82
CA GLU A 42 -12.76 9.03 -16.87
C GLU A 42 -13.52 7.82 -17.43
N HIS A 43 -13.87 7.84 -18.72
CA HIS A 43 -14.50 6.71 -19.39
C HIS A 43 -13.60 5.46 -19.34
N ALA A 44 -12.30 5.60 -19.60
CA ALA A 44 -11.36 4.48 -19.57
C ALA A 44 -11.22 3.89 -18.14
N VAL A 45 -11.20 4.73 -17.11
CA VAL A 45 -11.21 4.29 -15.70
C VAL A 45 -12.50 3.53 -15.41
N ASN A 46 -13.66 4.10 -15.72
CA ASN A 46 -14.96 3.49 -15.43
C ASN A 46 -15.16 2.18 -16.21
N ALA A 47 -14.77 2.12 -17.48
CA ALA A 47 -14.88 0.92 -18.31
C ALA A 47 -14.02 -0.25 -17.77
N ARG A 48 -12.81 0.05 -17.27
CA ARG A 48 -11.94 -0.95 -16.63
C ARG A 48 -12.59 -1.54 -15.38
N GLU A 49 -13.17 -0.69 -14.56
CA GLU A 49 -13.82 -1.12 -13.32
C GLU A 49 -15.13 -1.88 -13.60
N ALA A 50 -15.94 -1.44 -14.57
CA ALA A 50 -17.19 -2.10 -14.95
C ALA A 50 -17.00 -3.53 -15.51
N ALA A 51 -15.80 -3.86 -15.98
CA ALA A 51 -15.45 -5.21 -16.47
C ALA A 51 -15.16 -6.22 -15.33
N LEU A 52 -15.24 -5.83 -14.08
CA LEU A 52 -14.84 -6.63 -12.92
C LEU A 52 -16.03 -6.88 -11.98
N PRO A 53 -16.07 -8.05 -11.31
CA PRO A 53 -17.06 -8.35 -10.28
C PRO A 53 -16.72 -7.62 -8.98
N LEU A 54 -17.00 -6.33 -8.91
CA LEU A 54 -16.62 -5.50 -7.77
C LEU A 54 -17.57 -5.67 -6.59
N LYS A 55 -17.03 -5.53 -5.39
CA LYS A 55 -17.81 -5.20 -4.19
C LYS A 55 -18.43 -3.81 -4.37
N SER A 56 -19.54 -3.57 -3.68
CA SER A 56 -20.16 -2.25 -3.67
C SER A 56 -19.14 -1.17 -3.25
N GLU A 57 -19.12 -0.06 -3.97
CA GLU A 57 -18.26 1.10 -3.72
C GLU A 57 -16.74 0.87 -3.81
N ALA A 58 -16.29 -0.30 -4.31
CA ALA A 58 -14.86 -0.63 -4.39
C ALA A 58 -14.16 -0.07 -5.63
N ALA A 59 -14.92 0.37 -6.64
CA ALA A 59 -14.39 0.84 -7.92
C ALA A 59 -13.39 2.00 -7.75
N ALA A 60 -12.29 1.94 -8.52
CA ALA A 60 -11.43 3.11 -8.69
C ALA A 60 -12.21 4.26 -9.32
N ARG A 61 -11.90 5.50 -8.93
CA ARG A 61 -12.62 6.67 -9.46
C ARG A 61 -11.79 7.94 -9.45
N ILE A 62 -12.13 8.84 -10.36
CA ILE A 62 -11.63 10.21 -10.35
C ILE A 62 -12.66 11.08 -9.61
N VAL A 63 -12.17 11.86 -8.65
CA VAL A 63 -12.95 12.90 -7.97
C VAL A 63 -12.39 14.23 -8.43
N TRP A 64 -13.18 14.94 -9.25
CA TRP A 64 -12.79 16.23 -9.78
C TRP A 64 -12.92 17.32 -8.72
N ALA A 65 -12.00 18.27 -8.70
CA ALA A 65 -12.03 19.41 -7.79
C ALA A 65 -13.27 20.30 -8.03
N ASP A 66 -13.68 20.39 -9.30
CA ASP A 66 -14.89 21.13 -9.72
C ASP A 66 -15.48 20.55 -11.02
N SER A 67 -16.59 21.14 -11.46
CA SER A 67 -17.33 20.69 -12.64
C SER A 67 -16.63 20.98 -13.97
N SER A 68 -15.59 21.82 -13.99
CA SER A 68 -14.83 22.11 -15.22
C SER A 68 -13.97 20.95 -15.67
N ARG A 69 -13.64 20.03 -14.73
CA ARG A 69 -12.72 18.90 -14.95
C ARG A 69 -11.35 19.32 -15.49
N ALA A 70 -10.94 20.54 -15.15
CA ALA A 70 -9.65 21.08 -15.58
C ALA A 70 -8.50 20.42 -14.81
N ILE A 71 -7.31 20.43 -15.41
CA ILE A 71 -6.06 20.04 -14.75
C ILE A 71 -5.80 21.04 -13.61
N THR A 72 -5.62 20.51 -12.38
CA THR A 72 -5.29 21.29 -11.20
C THR A 72 -3.78 21.50 -11.05
N ASP A 73 -3.35 22.41 -10.19
CA ASP A 73 -1.92 22.56 -9.88
C ASP A 73 -1.37 21.29 -9.19
N ILE A 74 -2.19 20.68 -8.33
CA ILE A 74 -1.87 19.44 -7.63
C ILE A 74 -2.92 18.40 -7.99
N ALA A 75 -2.49 17.18 -8.31
CA ALA A 75 -3.33 15.98 -8.27
C ALA A 75 -2.92 15.11 -7.10
N ILE A 76 -3.90 14.52 -6.42
CA ILE A 76 -3.66 13.49 -5.41
C ILE A 76 -3.93 12.12 -6.02
N VAL A 77 -2.98 11.21 -5.86
CA VAL A 77 -3.15 9.77 -6.12
C VAL A 77 -3.19 9.07 -4.78
N TYR A 78 -4.29 8.40 -4.49
CA TYR A 78 -4.44 7.63 -3.27
C TYR A 78 -4.30 6.13 -3.52
N LEU A 79 -3.40 5.49 -2.78
CA LEU A 79 -3.13 4.05 -2.80
C LEU A 79 -3.53 3.45 -1.45
N HIS A 80 -4.44 2.49 -1.48
CA HIS A 80 -4.98 1.85 -0.26
C HIS A 80 -4.11 0.70 0.26
N GLY A 81 -4.43 0.24 1.47
CA GLY A 81 -3.76 -0.87 2.13
C GLY A 81 -4.20 -2.26 1.64
N PHE A 82 -3.50 -3.29 2.16
CA PHE A 82 -3.78 -4.69 1.85
C PHE A 82 -5.14 -5.13 2.37
N SER A 83 -5.80 -5.98 1.62
CA SER A 83 -7.16 -6.50 1.83
C SER A 83 -8.30 -5.47 1.80
N GLY A 84 -7.99 -4.18 1.83
CA GLY A 84 -8.97 -3.09 1.84
C GLY A 84 -9.29 -2.52 0.46
N THR A 85 -9.93 -1.37 0.48
CA THR A 85 -10.22 -0.51 -0.67
C THR A 85 -9.86 0.93 -0.30
N TRP A 86 -10.00 1.90 -1.22
CA TRP A 86 -9.71 3.31 -0.96
C TRP A 86 -10.50 3.93 0.23
N HIS A 87 -11.48 3.20 0.76
CA HIS A 87 -12.21 3.62 1.97
C HIS A 87 -11.34 3.64 3.22
N ASP A 88 -10.22 2.94 3.24
CA ASP A 88 -9.27 2.94 4.36
C ASP A 88 -8.61 4.31 4.63
N GLY A 89 -8.68 5.21 3.64
CA GLY A 89 -8.28 6.61 3.80
C GLY A 89 -9.44 7.60 3.87
N SER A 90 -10.70 7.11 3.89
CA SER A 90 -11.89 7.97 3.87
C SER A 90 -12.37 8.31 5.31
N PRO A 91 -12.80 9.56 5.58
CA PRO A 91 -12.94 10.70 4.67
C PRO A 91 -11.68 11.56 4.50
N ALA A 92 -10.57 11.20 5.17
CA ALA A 92 -9.40 12.07 5.25
C ALA A 92 -8.85 12.46 3.87
N VAL A 93 -8.71 11.50 2.95
CA VAL A 93 -8.12 11.79 1.63
C VAL A 93 -8.99 12.71 0.78
N GLN A 94 -10.31 12.55 0.83
CA GLN A 94 -11.24 13.46 0.13
C GLN A 94 -11.16 14.88 0.71
N GLU A 95 -11.06 15.00 2.03
CA GLU A 95 -10.96 16.30 2.68
C GLU A 95 -9.61 16.99 2.39
N VAL A 96 -8.51 16.23 2.33
CA VAL A 96 -7.20 16.74 1.89
C VAL A 96 -7.29 17.28 0.46
N ALA A 97 -7.87 16.51 -0.46
CA ALA A 97 -8.05 16.94 -1.86
C ALA A 97 -8.90 18.21 -1.96
N ARG A 98 -10.02 18.25 -1.26
CA ARG A 98 -10.94 19.41 -1.23
C ARG A 98 -10.25 20.68 -0.72
N ARG A 99 -9.50 20.59 0.39
CA ARG A 99 -8.79 21.77 0.98
C ARG A 99 -7.63 22.27 0.11
N LEU A 100 -7.08 21.39 -0.74
CA LEU A 100 -6.03 21.75 -1.69
C LEU A 100 -6.57 22.18 -3.06
N GLY A 101 -7.88 22.07 -3.31
CA GLY A 101 -8.46 22.27 -4.64
C GLY A 101 -7.85 21.31 -5.68
N ALA A 102 -7.55 20.08 -5.27
CA ALA A 102 -6.84 19.09 -6.06
C ALA A 102 -7.82 18.08 -6.67
N ASN A 103 -7.60 17.71 -7.94
CA ASN A 103 -8.18 16.47 -8.47
C ASN A 103 -7.63 15.28 -7.73
N LEU A 104 -8.48 14.28 -7.48
CA LEU A 104 -8.12 13.08 -6.71
C LEU A 104 -8.40 11.82 -7.52
N TYR A 105 -7.43 10.93 -7.60
CA TYR A 105 -7.63 9.57 -8.07
C TYR A 105 -7.59 8.59 -6.91
N LEU A 106 -8.71 7.94 -6.66
CA LEU A 106 -8.86 6.84 -5.70
C LEU A 106 -8.60 5.54 -6.43
N ALA A 107 -7.41 4.97 -6.25
CA ALA A 107 -7.02 3.77 -6.95
C ALA A 107 -7.67 2.52 -6.34
N ARG A 108 -7.92 1.51 -7.19
CA ARG A 108 -8.15 0.13 -6.77
C ARG A 108 -6.95 -0.70 -7.21
N LEU A 109 -6.32 -1.34 -6.27
CA LEU A 109 -5.14 -2.17 -6.50
C LEU A 109 -5.54 -3.59 -6.94
N TYR A 110 -4.66 -4.26 -7.68
CA TYR A 110 -4.87 -5.61 -8.20
C TYR A 110 -5.29 -6.59 -7.08
N GLY A 111 -6.27 -7.43 -7.40
CA GLY A 111 -6.79 -8.42 -6.47
C GLY A 111 -7.71 -7.88 -5.37
N HIS A 112 -7.86 -6.55 -5.23
CA HIS A 112 -8.64 -5.92 -4.17
C HIS A 112 -10.03 -5.47 -4.65
N GLY A 113 -10.96 -5.39 -3.70
CA GLY A 113 -12.30 -4.89 -3.96
C GLY A 113 -13.17 -5.78 -4.84
N LEU A 114 -12.80 -7.04 -5.05
CA LEU A 114 -13.53 -7.99 -5.90
C LEU A 114 -14.51 -8.83 -5.07
N ASN A 115 -15.64 -9.19 -5.67
CA ASN A 115 -16.58 -10.17 -5.15
C ASN A 115 -16.28 -11.52 -5.79
N VAL A 116 -15.27 -12.22 -5.27
CA VAL A 116 -14.78 -13.51 -5.79
C VAL A 116 -14.70 -14.54 -4.68
N PRO A 117 -14.77 -15.85 -5.00
CA PRO A 117 -14.72 -16.92 -3.99
C PRO A 117 -13.38 -16.99 -3.23
N GLU A 118 -12.28 -16.69 -3.92
CA GLU A 118 -10.90 -16.83 -3.42
C GLU A 118 -10.17 -15.48 -3.39
N PRO A 119 -10.53 -14.54 -2.48
CA PRO A 119 -9.90 -13.23 -2.46
C PRO A 119 -8.39 -13.33 -2.22
N LEU A 120 -7.62 -12.55 -2.98
CA LEU A 120 -6.16 -12.43 -2.92
C LEU A 120 -5.39 -13.73 -3.27
N LEU A 121 -6.03 -14.76 -3.86
CA LEU A 121 -5.35 -15.94 -4.35
C LEU A 121 -4.29 -15.56 -5.41
N ASP A 122 -4.67 -14.71 -6.36
CA ASP A 122 -3.82 -14.28 -7.47
C ASP A 122 -3.06 -12.96 -7.19
N TYR A 123 -3.06 -12.50 -5.93
CA TYR A 123 -2.30 -11.30 -5.57
C TYR A 123 -0.81 -11.48 -5.86
N SER A 124 -0.21 -10.51 -6.54
CA SER A 124 1.23 -10.54 -6.83
C SER A 124 1.87 -9.16 -6.71
N PRO A 125 3.14 -9.08 -6.28
CA PRO A 125 3.90 -7.83 -6.21
C PRO A 125 3.96 -7.07 -7.53
N ASP A 126 4.20 -7.77 -8.65
CA ASP A 126 4.26 -7.16 -9.98
C ASP A 126 2.93 -6.52 -10.39
N SER A 127 1.80 -7.22 -10.16
CA SER A 127 0.47 -6.74 -10.57
C SER A 127 0.03 -5.55 -9.73
N VAL A 128 0.25 -5.57 -8.42
CA VAL A 128 -0.13 -4.45 -7.56
C VAL A 128 0.75 -3.23 -7.81
N TYR A 129 2.04 -3.43 -8.10
CA TYR A 129 2.93 -2.36 -8.49
C TYR A 129 2.55 -1.77 -9.86
N ALA A 130 2.18 -2.59 -10.83
CA ALA A 130 1.70 -2.12 -12.14
C ALA A 130 0.45 -1.23 -12.02
N ASP A 131 -0.46 -1.55 -11.10
CA ASP A 131 -1.61 -0.69 -10.83
C ASP A 131 -1.23 0.62 -10.13
N ALA A 132 -0.23 0.61 -9.24
CA ALA A 132 0.31 1.84 -8.66
C ALA A 132 0.97 2.74 -9.74
N VAL A 133 1.73 2.15 -10.67
CA VAL A 133 2.32 2.89 -11.82
C VAL A 133 1.22 3.46 -12.72
N ARG A 134 0.15 2.70 -12.98
CA ARG A 134 -1.02 3.19 -13.71
C ARG A 134 -1.70 4.35 -12.97
N ALA A 135 -1.83 4.25 -11.65
CA ALA A 135 -2.41 5.31 -10.83
C ALA A 135 -1.58 6.60 -10.93
N LEU A 136 -0.26 6.51 -10.92
CA LEU A 136 0.64 7.63 -11.16
C LEU A 136 0.44 8.22 -12.56
N ALA A 137 0.32 7.38 -13.61
CA ALA A 137 0.06 7.82 -14.97
C ALA A 137 -1.27 8.62 -15.08
N ILE A 138 -2.32 8.16 -14.39
CA ILE A 138 -3.60 8.88 -14.29
C ILE A 138 -3.40 10.21 -13.55
N GLY A 139 -2.73 10.19 -12.39
CA GLY A 139 -2.44 11.41 -11.61
C GLY A 139 -1.77 12.51 -12.43
N LYS A 140 -0.85 12.15 -13.32
CA LYS A 140 -0.17 13.08 -14.26
C LYS A 140 -1.12 13.71 -15.29
N ARG A 141 -2.31 13.15 -15.53
CA ARG A 141 -3.34 13.75 -16.37
C ARG A 141 -4.29 14.64 -15.57
N LEU A 142 -4.32 14.49 -14.25
CA LEU A 142 -5.22 15.22 -13.38
C LEU A 142 -4.59 16.49 -12.79
N GLY A 143 -3.27 16.58 -12.70
CA GLY A 143 -2.59 17.75 -12.14
C GLY A 143 -1.17 17.93 -12.68
N ARG A 144 -0.66 19.16 -12.52
CA ARG A 144 0.73 19.50 -12.93
C ARG A 144 1.77 18.85 -12.04
N ARG A 145 1.45 18.68 -10.75
CA ARG A 145 2.28 18.03 -9.73
C ARG A 145 1.49 16.90 -9.09
N VAL A 146 2.08 15.74 -8.96
CA VAL A 146 1.40 14.58 -8.35
C VAL A 146 1.92 14.36 -6.92
N VAL A 147 1.02 14.44 -5.97
CA VAL A 147 1.24 14.01 -4.58
C VAL A 147 0.64 12.62 -4.42
N VAL A 148 1.47 11.66 -4.01
CA VAL A 148 1.01 10.29 -3.75
C VAL A 148 0.78 10.14 -2.24
N ILE A 149 -0.45 9.79 -1.87
CA ILE A 149 -0.83 9.45 -0.49
C ILE A 149 -1.06 7.95 -0.44
N GLY A 150 -0.42 7.26 0.51
CA GLY A 150 -0.58 5.82 0.64
C GLY A 150 -0.80 5.38 2.07
N THR A 151 -1.79 4.50 2.28
CA THR A 151 -2.02 3.82 3.56
C THR A 151 -1.41 2.43 3.53
N SER A 152 -0.67 2.05 4.57
CA SER A 152 -0.16 0.68 4.73
C SER A 152 0.63 0.21 3.49
N THR A 153 0.21 -0.86 2.81
CA THR A 153 0.80 -1.32 1.52
C THR A 153 0.74 -0.24 0.43
N GLY A 154 -0.27 0.64 0.46
CA GLY A 154 -0.30 1.82 -0.41
C GLY A 154 0.89 2.76 -0.17
N GLY A 155 1.35 2.88 1.08
CA GLY A 155 2.58 3.60 1.44
C GLY A 155 3.84 2.91 0.92
N THR A 156 3.91 1.57 0.98
CA THR A 156 4.97 0.78 0.32
C THR A 156 5.07 1.13 -1.16
N LEU A 157 3.94 1.10 -1.87
CA LEU A 157 3.86 1.41 -3.29
C LEU A 157 4.19 2.88 -3.59
N ALA A 158 3.77 3.82 -2.74
CA ALA A 158 4.10 5.23 -2.89
C ALA A 158 5.62 5.49 -2.81
N LEU A 159 6.30 4.81 -1.88
CA LEU A 159 7.77 4.86 -1.77
C LEU A 159 8.44 4.25 -3.01
N MET A 160 7.94 3.10 -3.51
CA MET A 160 8.45 2.50 -4.74
C MET A 160 8.29 3.43 -5.95
N LEU A 161 7.12 4.09 -6.08
CA LEU A 161 6.89 5.07 -7.15
C LEU A 161 7.86 6.24 -7.06
N ALA A 162 8.08 6.79 -5.87
CA ALA A 162 9.00 7.90 -5.67
C ALA A 162 10.46 7.53 -6.02
N ALA A 163 10.90 6.32 -5.64
CA ALA A 163 12.23 5.83 -5.97
C ALA A 163 12.42 5.59 -7.49
N ARG A 164 11.39 5.09 -8.18
CA ARG A 164 11.48 4.67 -9.59
C ARG A 164 11.12 5.77 -10.58
N PHE A 165 10.29 6.73 -10.20
CA PHE A 165 9.80 7.83 -11.03
C PHE A 165 10.04 9.18 -10.34
N PRO A 166 11.31 9.54 -10.04
CA PRO A 166 11.63 10.73 -9.22
C PRO A 166 11.19 12.04 -9.87
N GLY A 167 11.07 12.11 -11.18
CA GLY A 167 10.59 13.29 -11.92
C GLY A 167 9.05 13.41 -11.97
N ASP A 168 8.31 12.37 -11.60
CA ASP A 168 6.85 12.32 -11.75
C ASP A 168 6.11 12.40 -10.40
N VAL A 169 6.78 12.08 -9.30
CA VAL A 169 6.23 12.18 -7.95
C VAL A 169 6.74 13.46 -7.29
N ALA A 170 5.87 14.41 -7.03
CA ALA A 170 6.23 15.67 -6.39
C ALA A 170 6.40 15.52 -4.87
N SER A 171 5.66 14.62 -4.23
CA SER A 171 5.72 14.32 -2.81
C SER A 171 5.06 13.01 -2.46
N VAL A 172 5.54 12.40 -1.38
CA VAL A 172 4.90 11.24 -0.74
C VAL A 172 4.35 11.64 0.62
N ILE A 173 3.11 11.22 0.90
CA ILE A 173 2.51 11.27 2.23
C ILE A 173 2.13 9.82 2.60
N ASN A 174 2.80 9.31 3.61
CA ASN A 174 2.56 7.96 4.12
C ASN A 174 1.68 7.99 5.36
N TRP A 175 0.61 7.21 5.33
CA TRP A 175 -0.27 6.94 6.47
C TRP A 175 -0.05 5.50 6.92
N SER A 176 0.65 5.29 8.05
CA SER A 176 1.04 3.98 8.58
C SER A 176 1.65 3.04 7.51
N PRO A 177 2.71 3.44 6.77
CA PRO A 177 3.21 2.65 5.64
C PRO A 177 3.69 1.27 6.09
N ASN A 178 3.40 0.25 5.29
CA ASN A 178 3.89 -1.10 5.56
C ASN A 178 5.33 -1.26 5.04
N ILE A 179 6.28 -1.01 5.92
CA ILE A 179 7.71 -1.25 5.65
C ILE A 179 8.09 -2.68 6.05
N ARG A 180 7.50 -3.17 7.13
CA ARG A 180 7.62 -4.54 7.64
C ARG A 180 6.39 -4.85 8.47
N LEU A 181 5.87 -6.07 8.36
CA LEU A 181 4.80 -6.54 9.22
C LEU A 181 5.26 -6.55 10.70
N HIS A 182 4.33 -6.27 11.61
CA HIS A 182 4.64 -6.22 13.05
C HIS A 182 5.08 -7.58 13.59
N HIS A 183 4.49 -8.68 13.09
CA HIS A 183 4.80 -10.02 13.58
C HIS A 183 6.26 -10.40 13.28
N PRO A 184 7.08 -10.73 14.30
CA PRO A 184 8.53 -10.89 14.14
C PRO A 184 8.95 -12.05 13.21
N LEU A 185 8.09 -13.05 13.03
CA LEU A 185 8.36 -14.20 12.16
C LEU A 185 7.74 -14.06 10.76
N SER A 186 7.21 -12.91 10.41
CA SER A 186 6.57 -12.69 9.10
C SER A 186 7.52 -12.97 7.92
N PHE A 187 8.83 -12.70 8.10
CA PHE A 187 9.86 -12.96 7.09
C PHE A 187 9.97 -14.45 6.67
N LEU A 188 9.44 -15.38 7.47
CA LEU A 188 9.45 -16.80 7.11
C LEU A 188 8.40 -17.14 6.04
N SER A 189 7.39 -16.31 5.86
CA SER A 189 6.24 -16.62 4.99
C SER A 189 6.59 -16.66 3.50
N ASN A 190 7.60 -15.91 3.03
CA ASN A 190 8.07 -15.92 1.64
C ASN A 190 9.35 -16.74 1.41
N ASN A 191 9.88 -17.37 2.45
CA ASN A 191 11.01 -18.29 2.35
C ASN A 191 10.60 -19.68 1.77
N PRO A 192 11.56 -20.57 1.44
CA PRO A 192 11.22 -21.93 1.06
C PRO A 192 10.28 -22.60 2.07
N TRP A 193 9.20 -23.23 1.59
CA TRP A 193 8.11 -23.80 2.40
C TRP A 193 7.27 -22.79 3.18
N GLY A 194 7.48 -21.48 2.97
CA GLY A 194 6.83 -20.42 3.74
C GLY A 194 5.31 -20.47 3.68
N LEU A 195 4.72 -20.76 2.52
CA LEU A 195 3.28 -20.93 2.39
C LEU A 195 2.76 -22.08 3.27
N ALA A 196 3.41 -23.23 3.24
CA ALA A 196 3.03 -24.40 4.05
C ALA A 196 3.15 -24.08 5.55
N LEU A 197 4.24 -23.40 5.94
CA LEU A 197 4.46 -22.96 7.31
C LEU A 197 3.40 -21.97 7.76
N THR A 198 3.08 -20.98 6.94
CA THR A 198 2.05 -19.96 7.26
C THR A 198 0.67 -20.58 7.40
N ARG A 199 0.29 -21.53 6.52
CA ARG A 199 -0.96 -22.29 6.63
C ARG A 199 -1.04 -23.10 7.91
N MET A 200 0.07 -23.74 8.31
CA MET A 200 0.15 -24.50 9.56
C MET A 200 -0.03 -23.58 10.79
N VAL A 201 0.61 -22.42 10.80
CA VAL A 201 0.51 -21.45 11.90
C VAL A 201 -0.89 -20.84 12.00
N VAL A 202 -1.50 -20.52 10.86
CA VAL A 202 -2.86 -19.92 10.79
C VAL A 202 -3.95 -20.98 11.01
N GLY A 203 -3.64 -22.27 10.76
CA GLY A 203 -4.59 -23.38 10.89
C GLY A 203 -5.47 -23.59 9.67
N GLY A 204 -5.02 -23.20 8.47
CA GLY A 204 -5.78 -23.41 7.23
C GLY A 204 -5.29 -22.57 6.06
N ASP A 205 -6.07 -22.59 4.97
CA ASP A 205 -5.77 -21.91 3.71
C ASP A 205 -6.18 -20.43 3.70
N TYR A 206 -6.89 -19.99 4.73
CA TYR A 206 -7.47 -18.65 4.79
C TYR A 206 -7.04 -17.91 6.05
N ARG A 207 -6.78 -16.64 5.90
CA ARG A 207 -6.81 -15.70 7.02
C ARG A 207 -8.24 -15.23 7.20
N GLU A 208 -8.78 -15.44 8.39
CA GLU A 208 -10.08 -14.90 8.79
C GLU A 208 -9.86 -13.83 9.87
N THR A 209 -10.56 -12.74 9.75
CA THR A 209 -10.48 -11.63 10.68
C THR A 209 -11.88 -11.35 11.21
N SER A 210 -12.07 -11.53 12.51
CA SER A 210 -13.26 -11.04 13.19
C SER A 210 -13.01 -9.58 13.56
N MET A 211 -13.79 -8.67 12.99
CA MET A 211 -13.72 -7.25 13.32
C MET A 211 -14.98 -6.85 14.07
N PRO A 212 -14.86 -6.05 15.14
CA PRO A 212 -16.04 -5.58 15.88
C PRO A 212 -16.94 -4.66 15.05
N ASN A 213 -16.40 -4.05 13.97
CA ASN A 213 -17.13 -3.14 13.11
C ASN A 213 -17.63 -3.84 11.83
N PRO A 214 -18.94 -4.13 11.67
CA PRO A 214 -19.48 -4.78 10.50
C PRO A 214 -19.35 -3.93 9.21
N GLU A 215 -19.18 -2.62 9.31
CA GLU A 215 -18.94 -1.74 8.15
C GLU A 215 -17.67 -2.13 7.40
N ARG A 216 -16.64 -2.62 8.10
CA ARG A 216 -15.40 -3.06 7.46
C ARG A 216 -15.62 -4.15 6.41
N ALA A 217 -16.57 -5.04 6.61
CA ALA A 217 -16.88 -6.13 5.66
C ALA A 217 -17.32 -5.61 4.27
N LYS A 218 -17.82 -4.37 4.19
CA LYS A 218 -18.17 -3.75 2.91
C LYS A 218 -16.93 -3.41 2.10
N TYR A 219 -15.83 -3.02 2.76
CA TYR A 219 -14.66 -2.40 2.14
C TYR A 219 -13.40 -3.24 2.26
N TRP A 220 -13.36 -4.22 3.16
CA TRP A 220 -12.24 -5.15 3.34
C TRP A 220 -12.66 -6.58 3.05
N TYR A 221 -11.67 -7.41 2.74
CA TYR A 221 -11.83 -8.86 2.80
C TYR A 221 -11.68 -9.32 4.25
N MET A 222 -12.75 -9.87 4.80
CA MET A 222 -12.76 -10.46 6.16
C MET A 222 -12.18 -11.87 6.15
N LYS A 223 -12.19 -12.52 4.98
CA LYS A 223 -11.61 -13.82 4.71
C LYS A 223 -10.88 -13.77 3.36
N TYR A 224 -9.62 -14.20 3.35
CA TYR A 224 -8.80 -14.20 2.14
C TYR A 224 -7.71 -15.25 2.19
N ARG A 225 -7.17 -15.61 1.04
CA ARG A 225 -6.16 -16.66 0.88
C ARG A 225 -4.82 -16.28 1.52
N ILE A 226 -4.18 -17.28 2.15
CA ILE A 226 -2.84 -17.14 2.74
C ILE A 226 -1.79 -16.79 1.69
N GLU A 227 -1.96 -17.22 0.43
CA GLU A 227 -1.12 -16.85 -0.70
C GLU A 227 -0.92 -15.33 -0.79
N GLY A 228 -1.98 -14.55 -0.54
CA GLY A 228 -1.89 -13.09 -0.52
C GLY A 228 -0.91 -12.54 0.53
N ILE A 229 -0.84 -13.16 1.73
CA ILE A 229 0.11 -12.78 2.78
C ILE A 229 1.54 -13.10 2.36
N VAL A 230 1.75 -14.28 1.77
CA VAL A 230 3.06 -14.71 1.28
C VAL A 230 3.58 -13.76 0.20
N GLN A 231 2.72 -13.37 -0.73
CA GLN A 231 3.04 -12.41 -1.79
C GLN A 231 3.22 -10.97 -1.26
N LEU A 232 2.47 -10.60 -0.21
CA LEU A 232 2.68 -9.31 0.47
C LEU A 232 4.07 -9.27 1.11
N GLN A 233 4.49 -10.34 1.78
CA GLN A 233 5.83 -10.41 2.36
C GLN A 233 6.91 -10.34 1.28
N GLU A 234 6.71 -11.00 0.13
CA GLU A 234 7.63 -10.90 -1.01
C GLU A 234 7.72 -9.47 -1.55
N LEU A 235 6.60 -8.76 -1.64
CA LEU A 235 6.59 -7.33 -1.98
C LEU A 235 7.46 -6.53 -1.02
N LEU A 236 7.32 -6.73 0.29
CA LEU A 236 8.08 -5.99 1.31
C LEU A 236 9.58 -6.29 1.24
N GLU A 237 9.97 -7.58 1.23
CA GLU A 237 11.38 -7.99 1.21
C GLU A 237 12.11 -7.54 -0.06
N SER A 238 11.41 -7.55 -1.20
CA SER A 238 12.02 -7.20 -2.49
C SER A 238 12.05 -5.68 -2.76
N SER A 239 11.26 -4.88 -2.02
CA SER A 239 11.13 -3.45 -2.32
C SER A 239 11.48 -2.51 -1.17
N MET A 240 11.28 -2.90 0.09
CA MET A 240 11.56 -2.03 1.25
C MET A 240 13.00 -2.17 1.71
N THR A 241 13.91 -1.75 0.84
CA THR A 241 15.36 -1.87 1.01
C THR A 241 16.01 -0.51 1.23
N ARG A 242 17.22 -0.51 1.78
CA ARG A 242 18.02 0.70 1.97
C ARG A 242 18.25 1.45 0.64
N GLU A 243 18.48 0.71 -0.44
CA GLU A 243 18.68 1.27 -1.78
C GLU A 243 17.44 2.00 -2.27
N THR A 244 16.27 1.41 -2.08
CA THR A 244 14.98 2.05 -2.40
C THR A 244 14.81 3.35 -1.62
N PHE A 245 15.06 3.33 -0.30
CA PHE A 245 14.89 4.51 0.54
C PHE A 245 15.89 5.63 0.18
N ALA A 246 17.15 5.27 -0.05
CA ALA A 246 18.19 6.23 -0.44
C ALA A 246 17.91 6.90 -1.81
N ALA A 247 17.21 6.21 -2.71
CA ALA A 247 16.83 6.77 -4.02
C ALA A 247 15.67 7.79 -3.95
N ILE A 248 14.94 7.86 -2.82
CA ILE A 248 13.82 8.79 -2.64
C ILE A 248 14.34 10.16 -2.21
N THR A 249 14.35 11.10 -3.13
CA THR A 249 14.82 12.47 -2.90
C THR A 249 13.69 13.49 -2.77
N GLN A 250 12.47 13.11 -3.12
CA GLN A 250 11.28 13.94 -3.00
C GLN A 250 10.93 14.13 -1.50
N PRO A 251 10.23 15.21 -1.17
CA PRO A 251 9.72 15.41 0.17
C PRO A 251 8.78 14.29 0.64
N VAL A 252 9.01 13.78 1.85
CA VAL A 252 8.25 12.68 2.44
C VAL A 252 7.69 13.06 3.81
N LEU A 253 6.37 13.00 3.96
CA LEU A 253 5.69 13.01 5.26
C LEU A 253 5.29 11.58 5.62
N THR A 254 5.65 11.13 6.82
CA THR A 254 5.20 9.85 7.37
C THR A 254 4.44 10.09 8.66
N MET A 255 3.23 9.60 8.74
CA MET A 255 2.39 9.60 9.95
C MET A 255 2.00 8.17 10.28
N CYS A 256 1.96 7.82 11.56
CA CYS A 256 1.56 6.48 11.99
C CYS A 256 0.93 6.51 13.38
N TRP A 257 0.17 5.47 13.70
CA TRP A 257 -0.32 5.30 15.06
C TRP A 257 0.81 4.87 15.99
N TYR A 258 1.09 5.70 16.97
CA TYR A 258 2.03 5.40 18.04
C TYR A 258 1.75 6.31 19.23
N ARG A 259 1.42 5.73 20.39
CA ARG A 259 1.32 6.41 21.67
C ARG A 259 2.56 6.12 22.53
N ASN A 260 2.94 4.85 22.60
CA ASN A 260 4.14 4.35 23.29
C ASN A 260 4.48 2.94 22.78
N ASP A 261 5.55 2.32 23.29
CA ASP A 261 6.06 1.03 22.81
C ASP A 261 5.08 -0.15 23.01
N THR A 262 4.14 -0.04 23.93
CA THR A 262 3.13 -1.07 24.20
C THR A 262 1.75 -0.73 23.62
N ASP A 263 1.55 0.50 23.15
CA ASP A 263 0.30 0.99 22.56
C ASP A 263 0.60 1.71 21.24
N GLN A 264 0.73 0.95 20.21
CA GLN A 264 1.13 1.37 18.86
C GLN A 264 0.50 0.47 17.80
N ASP A 265 0.80 0.74 16.55
CA ASP A 265 0.35 -0.05 15.41
C ASP A 265 0.76 -1.52 15.58
N SER A 266 -0.24 -2.39 15.60
CA SER A 266 -0.07 -3.84 15.80
C SER A 266 -0.01 -4.63 14.48
N LEU A 267 -0.22 -3.98 13.33
CA LEU A 267 -0.19 -4.62 12.01
C LEU A 267 1.16 -4.43 11.33
N VAL A 268 1.76 -3.25 11.47
CA VAL A 268 3.03 -2.89 10.85
C VAL A 268 4.03 -2.35 11.88
N SER A 269 5.31 -2.54 11.62
CA SER A 269 6.38 -2.15 12.55
C SER A 269 6.66 -0.64 12.50
N VAL A 270 6.40 0.06 13.59
CA VAL A 270 6.74 1.49 13.74
C VAL A 270 8.26 1.69 13.72
N ASP A 271 9.04 0.78 14.30
CA ASP A 271 10.52 0.85 14.26
C ASP A 271 11.06 0.73 12.82
N ALA A 272 10.43 -0.12 11.99
CA ALA A 272 10.80 -0.21 10.58
C ALA A 272 10.47 1.10 9.83
N MET A 273 9.36 1.77 10.15
CA MET A 273 9.04 3.08 9.58
C MET A 273 10.05 4.15 10.01
N ARG A 274 10.51 4.16 11.26
CA ARG A 274 11.56 5.07 11.75
C ARG A 274 12.87 4.83 11.01
N THR A 275 13.29 3.56 10.91
CA THR A 275 14.50 3.16 10.18
C THR A 275 14.42 3.57 8.70
N MET A 276 13.30 3.33 8.03
CA MET A 276 13.05 3.80 6.67
C MET A 276 13.22 5.31 6.58
N HIS A 277 12.56 6.05 7.49
CA HIS A 277 12.61 7.52 7.51
C HIS A 277 14.03 8.07 7.63
N GLU A 278 14.85 7.46 8.45
CA GLU A 278 16.28 7.84 8.59
C GLU A 278 17.05 7.61 7.29
N GLN A 279 16.77 6.52 6.58
CA GLN A 279 17.45 6.10 5.36
C GLN A 279 16.98 6.81 4.09
N LEU A 280 15.89 7.61 4.14
CA LEU A 280 15.44 8.40 2.99
C LEU A 280 16.53 9.37 2.52
N GLY A 281 16.80 9.37 1.20
CA GLY A 281 17.68 10.34 0.53
C GLY A 281 17.13 11.77 0.50
N SER A 282 15.87 11.94 0.87
CA SER A 282 15.21 13.24 0.95
C SER A 282 15.80 14.13 2.04
N THR A 283 16.09 15.38 1.69
CA THR A 283 16.47 16.44 2.66
C THR A 283 15.25 17.08 3.33
N LYS A 284 14.05 16.94 2.74
CA LYS A 284 12.78 17.40 3.31
C LYS A 284 11.94 16.18 3.70
N LYS A 285 12.04 15.79 4.95
CA LYS A 285 11.31 14.63 5.49
C LYS A 285 10.83 14.92 6.91
N LEU A 286 9.62 14.42 7.24
CA LEU A 286 9.01 14.61 8.54
C LEU A 286 8.31 13.31 8.97
N PHE A 287 8.57 12.90 10.23
CA PHE A 287 7.93 11.74 10.86
C PHE A 287 7.08 12.22 12.04
N ILE A 288 5.78 11.90 12.02
CA ILE A 288 4.83 12.35 13.04
C ILE A 288 4.08 11.13 13.61
N PRO A 289 4.39 10.71 14.82
CA PRO A 289 3.55 9.75 15.55
C PRO A 289 2.24 10.42 15.96
N LEU A 290 1.13 9.71 15.85
CA LEU A 290 -0.21 10.17 16.22
C LEU A 290 -0.87 9.19 17.18
N ASP A 291 -1.66 9.68 18.12
CA ASP A 291 -2.54 8.85 18.94
C ASP A 291 -3.84 8.56 18.16
N ALA A 292 -3.72 7.73 17.13
CA ALA A 292 -4.83 7.44 16.22
C ALA A 292 -5.74 6.31 16.71
N ALA A 293 -5.26 5.44 17.58
CA ALA A 293 -5.92 4.22 18.07
C ALA A 293 -6.32 3.23 16.96
N ALA A 294 -5.87 3.43 15.73
CA ALA A 294 -6.15 2.59 14.57
C ALA A 294 -4.99 2.61 13.57
N HIS A 295 -4.76 1.50 12.89
CA HIS A 295 -3.77 1.39 11.82
C HIS A 295 -4.10 2.31 10.65
N GLU A 296 -5.34 2.30 10.19
CA GLU A 296 -5.84 3.16 9.11
C GLU A 296 -6.15 4.55 9.66
N ILE A 297 -5.11 5.36 9.86
CA ILE A 297 -5.21 6.66 10.54
C ILE A 297 -6.12 7.68 9.83
N GLY A 298 -6.42 7.48 8.54
CA GLY A 298 -7.36 8.29 7.74
C GLY A 298 -8.80 7.79 7.74
N TYR A 299 -9.07 6.61 8.33
CA TYR A 299 -10.39 5.99 8.32
C TYR A 299 -11.29 6.53 9.43
N GLY A 300 -12.32 7.27 9.01
CA GLY A 300 -13.16 8.05 9.93
C GLY A 300 -13.96 7.26 10.95
N THR A 301 -14.20 5.98 10.71
CA THR A 301 -14.99 5.13 11.60
C THR A 301 -14.21 4.63 12.82
N GLU A 302 -12.89 4.55 12.74
CA GLU A 302 -12.02 3.94 13.76
C GLU A 302 -10.93 4.88 14.28
N SER A 303 -10.36 5.70 13.41
CA SER A 303 -9.27 6.59 13.78
C SER A 303 -9.77 7.80 14.59
N LYS A 304 -9.06 8.10 15.67
CA LYS A 304 -9.25 9.32 16.46
C LYS A 304 -8.47 10.52 15.91
N ALA A 305 -7.58 10.30 14.95
CA ALA A 305 -6.63 11.30 14.45
C ALA A 305 -6.98 11.86 13.07
N VAL A 306 -8.19 11.60 12.53
CA VAL A 306 -8.57 12.01 11.16
C VAL A 306 -8.34 13.51 10.93
N THR A 307 -8.73 14.36 11.87
CA THR A 307 -8.53 15.81 11.76
C THR A 307 -7.03 16.17 11.67
N ASP A 308 -6.21 15.62 12.55
CA ASP A 308 -4.75 15.84 12.55
C ASP A 308 -4.11 15.34 11.25
N VAL A 309 -4.53 14.18 10.76
CA VAL A 309 -4.04 13.60 9.50
C VAL A 309 -4.34 14.55 8.33
N VAL A 310 -5.54 15.09 8.27
CA VAL A 310 -5.95 16.06 7.24
C VAL A 310 -5.14 17.35 7.35
N GLU A 311 -5.08 17.94 8.54
CA GLU A 311 -4.41 19.23 8.74
C GLU A 311 -2.93 19.16 8.40
N ARG A 312 -2.24 18.14 8.90
CA ARG A 312 -0.80 17.93 8.63
C ARG A 312 -0.53 17.61 7.16
N SER A 313 -1.38 16.81 6.51
CA SER A 313 -1.25 16.53 5.08
C SER A 313 -1.43 17.79 4.23
N VAL A 314 -2.42 18.61 4.54
CA VAL A 314 -2.67 19.89 3.84
C VAL A 314 -1.54 20.90 4.08
N ALA A 315 -1.09 21.06 5.33
CA ALA A 315 0.02 21.94 5.68
C ALA A 315 1.30 21.52 4.94
N TRP A 316 1.63 20.22 4.96
CA TRP A 316 2.78 19.65 4.27
C TRP A 316 2.81 19.99 2.77
N VAL A 317 1.67 19.95 2.10
CA VAL A 317 1.58 20.26 0.66
C VAL A 317 1.65 21.77 0.41
N LYS A 318 1.07 22.61 1.29
CA LYS A 318 1.05 24.08 1.13
C LYS A 318 2.37 24.77 1.43
N GLU A 319 3.22 24.17 2.25
CA GLU A 319 4.56 24.71 2.58
C GLU A 319 5.58 24.59 1.42
N ARG A 320 5.10 24.52 0.18
CA ARG A 320 5.90 24.28 -1.04
C ARG A 320 5.69 25.33 -2.10
#